data_bd0f4959f3bc92ab7752dfe30254fd41
#
_entry.id   bd0f4959f3bc92ab7752dfe30254fd41
#
_cell.length_a   1.000
_cell.length_b   1.000
_cell.length_c   1.000
_cell.angle_alpha   90.00
_cell.angle_beta   90.00
_cell.angle_gamma   90.00
#
_symmetry.space_group_name_H-M   'P 1'
#
loop_
_entity.id
_entity.type
_entity.pdbx_description
1 polymer ?
#
loop_
_entity_poly.entity_id
_entity_poly.type
_entity_poly.pdbx_seq_one_letter_code
_entity_poly.pdbx_strand_id
1 'polypeptide(L)'
;MAMKAQELPQVNVQNPQGKSVSSVSWIDHETPFVVSFWSTTCKPCLKELDALSENYDDWNDEKAVRVIAVSIDDSRSLARAKALAAGRGWEMFDVYYDVNSDFKRAMNVSLVPHIFIFDKNGNQIYTHVGYKPGDEVELFKIIQGLK
;
A
#
# COMPACT_ATOMS: atom_id res chain seq x y z
N MET A 1 17.15 12.58 22.36
CA MET A 1 15.85 11.87 22.46
C MET A 1 15.67 11.01 21.22
N ALA A 2 15.52 9.72 21.42
CA ALA A 2 15.33 8.82 20.29
C ALA A 2 13.94 9.05 19.68
N MET A 3 13.88 9.18 18.37
CA MET A 3 12.59 9.27 17.69
C MET A 3 11.95 7.90 17.67
N LYS A 4 10.74 7.84 18.21
CA LYS A 4 9.97 6.61 18.17
C LYS A 4 9.57 6.31 16.71
N ALA A 5 9.75 5.08 16.27
CA ALA A 5 9.29 4.67 14.95
C ALA A 5 7.79 4.92 14.83
N GLN A 6 7.35 5.43 13.68
CA GLN A 6 5.94 5.71 13.46
C GLN A 6 5.17 4.41 13.34
N GLU A 7 4.13 4.27 14.13
CA GLU A 7 3.25 3.12 14.08
C GLU A 7 2.12 3.35 13.09
N LEU A 8 1.60 2.26 12.53
CA LEU A 8 0.44 2.32 11.65
C LEU A 8 -0.75 2.91 12.42
N PRO A 9 -1.30 4.05 11.96
CA PRO A 9 -2.46 4.61 12.65
C PRO A 9 -3.70 3.75 12.45
N GLN A 10 -4.57 3.73 13.47
CA GLN A 10 -5.84 3.04 13.35
C GLN A 10 -6.84 3.95 12.64
N VAL A 11 -7.25 3.55 11.46
CA VAL A 11 -8.32 4.20 10.68
C VAL A 11 -9.14 3.13 9.99
N ASN A 12 -10.33 3.50 9.54
CA ASN A 12 -11.19 2.60 8.80
C ASN A 12 -11.17 2.97 7.32
N VAL A 13 -11.01 1.96 6.48
CA VAL A 13 -11.10 2.08 5.02
C VAL A 13 -12.15 1.07 4.53
N GLN A 14 -12.55 1.18 3.26
CA GLN A 14 -13.53 0.25 2.70
C GLN A 14 -12.82 -0.84 1.90
N ASN A 15 -13.29 -2.08 2.04
CA ASN A 15 -12.86 -3.16 1.16
C ASN A 15 -13.63 -3.10 -0.18
N PRO A 16 -13.31 -3.96 -1.16
CA PRO A 16 -14.00 -3.93 -2.46
C PRO A 16 -15.52 -4.16 -2.37
N GLN A 17 -16.00 -4.78 -1.30
CA GLN A 17 -17.43 -5.02 -1.08
C GLN A 17 -18.11 -3.88 -0.31
N GLY A 18 -17.37 -2.80 -0.03
CA GLY A 18 -17.92 -1.62 0.68
C GLY A 18 -17.98 -1.75 2.18
N LYS A 19 -17.39 -2.80 2.75
CA LYS A 19 -17.35 -2.99 4.20
C LYS A 19 -16.21 -2.22 4.82
N SER A 20 -16.43 -1.67 5.99
CA SER A 20 -15.41 -0.97 6.76
C SER A 20 -14.41 -1.96 7.35
N VAL A 21 -13.12 -1.68 7.17
CA VAL A 21 -12.01 -2.50 7.67
C VAL A 21 -11.05 -1.60 8.42
N SER A 22 -10.64 -2.02 9.61
CA SER A 22 -9.64 -1.29 10.39
C SER A 22 -8.24 -1.58 9.85
N SER A 23 -7.44 -0.53 9.68
CA SER A 23 -6.05 -0.67 9.20
C SER A 23 -5.20 -1.56 10.10
N VAL A 24 -5.44 -1.54 11.42
CA VAL A 24 -4.63 -2.36 12.33
C VAL A 24 -4.90 -3.85 12.18
N SER A 25 -5.98 -4.24 11.49
CA SER A 25 -6.23 -5.65 11.18
C SER A 25 -5.19 -6.22 10.21
N TRP A 26 -4.42 -5.36 9.53
CA TRP A 26 -3.36 -5.81 8.62
C TRP A 26 -2.13 -6.32 9.37
N ILE A 27 -1.99 -5.97 10.65
CA ILE A 27 -0.84 -6.41 11.47
C ILE A 27 -1.10 -7.84 11.94
N ASP A 28 -0.29 -8.79 11.47
CA ASP A 28 -0.43 -10.20 11.85
C ASP A 28 0.73 -10.71 12.70
N HIS A 29 1.72 -9.87 12.97
CA HIS A 29 2.93 -10.19 13.73
C HIS A 29 3.80 -11.30 13.11
N GLU A 30 3.58 -11.59 11.84
CA GLU A 30 4.32 -12.62 11.09
C GLU A 30 4.91 -12.08 9.80
N THR A 31 4.17 -11.22 9.09
CA THR A 31 4.53 -10.82 7.73
C THR A 31 4.59 -9.30 7.62
N PRO A 32 5.72 -8.73 7.14
CA PRO A 32 5.77 -7.31 6.82
C PRO A 32 4.85 -6.99 5.65
N PHE A 33 4.49 -5.72 5.50
CA PHE A 33 3.60 -5.31 4.43
C PHE A 33 3.94 -3.94 3.88
N VAL A 34 3.60 -3.77 2.62
CA VAL A 34 3.75 -2.51 1.89
C VAL A 34 2.37 -1.88 1.78
N VAL A 35 2.27 -0.57 2.05
CA VAL A 35 1.05 0.20 1.79
C VAL A 35 1.36 1.18 0.68
N SER A 36 0.64 1.10 -0.43
CA SER A 36 0.81 1.99 -1.57
C SER A 36 -0.47 2.80 -1.78
N PHE A 37 -0.36 4.13 -1.64
CA PHE A 37 -1.46 5.05 -1.94
C PHE A 37 -1.47 5.37 -3.43
N TRP A 38 -2.63 5.27 -4.06
CA TRP A 38 -2.78 5.48 -5.49
C TRP A 38 -4.12 6.16 -5.82
N SER A 39 -4.25 6.64 -7.07
CA SER A 39 -5.54 7.13 -7.56
C SER A 39 -5.71 6.74 -9.03
N THR A 40 -6.96 6.77 -9.50
CA THR A 40 -7.29 6.40 -10.88
C THR A 40 -6.65 7.30 -11.92
N THR A 41 -6.32 8.54 -11.55
CA THR A 41 -5.72 9.51 -12.47
C THR A 41 -4.20 9.58 -12.36
N CYS A 42 -3.60 8.78 -11.50
CA CYS A 42 -2.17 8.81 -11.25
C CYS A 42 -1.45 7.73 -12.06
N LYS A 43 -0.90 8.09 -13.21
CA LYS A 43 -0.19 7.14 -14.08
C LYS A 43 1.04 6.51 -13.40
N PRO A 44 1.91 7.27 -12.70
CA PRO A 44 3.02 6.65 -11.99
C PRO A 44 2.58 5.65 -10.93
N CYS A 45 1.43 5.89 -10.27
CA CYS A 45 0.87 4.95 -9.30
C CYS A 45 0.58 3.60 -9.94
N LEU A 46 -0.05 3.63 -11.12
CA LEU A 46 -0.42 2.42 -11.84
C LEU A 46 0.82 1.66 -12.30
N LYS A 47 1.83 2.39 -12.76
CA LYS A 47 3.10 1.77 -13.17
C LYS A 47 3.80 1.09 -12.00
N GLU A 48 3.80 1.74 -10.83
CA GLU A 48 4.40 1.16 -9.64
C GLU A 48 3.70 -0.12 -9.23
N LEU A 49 2.36 -0.08 -9.15
CA LEU A 49 1.58 -1.26 -8.77
C LEU A 49 1.72 -2.39 -9.79
N ASP A 50 1.79 -2.07 -11.08
CA ASP A 50 2.03 -3.07 -12.11
C ASP A 50 3.42 -3.71 -11.92
N ALA A 51 4.45 -2.91 -11.62
CA ALA A 51 5.80 -3.42 -11.36
C ALA A 51 5.83 -4.32 -10.13
N LEU A 52 5.12 -3.92 -9.06
CA LEU A 52 5.01 -4.75 -7.86
C LEU A 52 4.29 -6.07 -8.16
N SER A 53 3.23 -6.03 -8.98
CA SER A 53 2.50 -7.25 -9.32
C SER A 53 3.35 -8.20 -10.17
N GLU A 54 4.15 -7.68 -11.08
CA GLU A 54 5.04 -8.48 -11.92
C GLU A 54 6.13 -9.20 -11.11
N ASN A 55 6.57 -8.60 -10.01
CA ASN A 55 7.65 -9.13 -9.18
C ASN A 55 7.15 -9.83 -7.91
N TYR A 56 5.84 -9.84 -7.68
CA TYR A 56 5.27 -10.29 -6.42
C TYR A 56 5.63 -11.74 -6.08
N ASP A 57 5.52 -12.64 -7.04
CA ASP A 57 5.81 -14.06 -6.80
C ASP A 57 7.28 -14.27 -6.48
N ASP A 58 8.17 -13.60 -7.23
CA ASP A 58 9.62 -13.71 -6.99
C ASP A 58 9.98 -13.18 -5.60
N TRP A 59 9.36 -12.05 -5.19
CA TRP A 59 9.59 -11.51 -3.86
C TRP A 59 9.16 -12.49 -2.78
N ASN A 60 7.98 -13.09 -2.93
CA ASN A 60 7.43 -14.00 -1.92
C ASN A 60 8.15 -15.34 -1.87
N ASP A 61 8.79 -15.76 -2.97
CA ASP A 61 9.65 -16.95 -2.96
C ASP A 61 10.87 -16.74 -2.05
N GLU A 62 11.37 -15.52 -1.96
CA GLU A 62 12.52 -15.21 -1.12
C GLU A 62 12.14 -14.77 0.29
N LYS A 63 11.09 -13.92 0.40
CA LYS A 63 10.60 -13.43 1.68
C LYS A 63 9.14 -13.04 1.56
N ALA A 64 8.32 -13.60 2.42
CA ALA A 64 6.89 -13.30 2.44
C ALA A 64 6.67 -11.81 2.71
N VAL A 65 5.85 -11.18 1.88
CA VAL A 65 5.46 -9.78 2.02
C VAL A 65 4.06 -9.61 1.44
N ARG A 66 3.24 -8.78 2.08
CA ARG A 66 1.93 -8.44 1.56
C ARG A 66 1.97 -7.04 0.96
N VAL A 67 1.19 -6.81 -0.08
CA VAL A 67 1.03 -5.48 -0.68
C VAL A 67 -0.41 -5.05 -0.51
N ILE A 68 -0.59 -3.91 0.13
CA ILE A 68 -1.89 -3.31 0.40
C ILE A 68 -1.97 -2.03 -0.43
N ALA A 69 -2.86 -2.02 -1.42
CA ALA A 69 -3.05 -0.87 -2.30
C ALA A 69 -4.27 -0.10 -1.84
N VAL A 70 -4.07 1.18 -1.48
CA VAL A 70 -5.14 2.02 -0.94
C VAL A 70 -5.42 3.17 -1.90
N SER A 71 -6.62 3.17 -2.49
CA SER A 71 -7.07 4.25 -3.37
C SER A 71 -7.46 5.46 -2.54
N ILE A 72 -7.02 6.65 -2.99
CA ILE A 72 -7.44 7.91 -2.40
C ILE A 72 -8.65 8.52 -3.14
N ASP A 73 -9.23 7.78 -4.09
CA ASP A 73 -10.42 8.24 -4.83
C ASP A 73 -11.61 8.39 -3.89
N ASP A 74 -12.35 9.50 -4.07
CA ASP A 74 -13.56 9.75 -3.28
C ASP A 74 -14.77 9.00 -3.85
N SER A 75 -15.95 9.27 -3.28
CA SER A 75 -17.17 8.57 -3.68
C SER A 75 -17.52 8.76 -5.16
N ARG A 76 -17.10 9.88 -5.77
CA ARG A 76 -17.41 10.17 -7.18
C ARG A 76 -16.61 9.29 -8.15
N SER A 77 -15.40 8.87 -7.77
CA SER A 77 -14.55 8.04 -8.61
C SER A 77 -14.38 6.61 -8.08
N LEU A 78 -15.08 6.26 -7.02
CA LEU A 78 -14.96 4.94 -6.38
C LEU A 78 -15.26 3.79 -7.36
N ALA A 79 -16.32 3.89 -8.15
CA ALA A 79 -16.67 2.84 -9.10
C ALA A 79 -15.58 2.65 -10.15
N ARG A 80 -14.98 3.76 -10.61
CA ARG A 80 -13.88 3.71 -11.58
C ARG A 80 -12.65 3.06 -10.95
N ALA A 81 -12.36 3.39 -9.69
CA ALA A 81 -11.21 2.81 -8.99
C ALA A 81 -11.36 1.29 -8.84
N LYS A 82 -12.56 0.83 -8.48
CA LYS A 82 -12.84 -0.60 -8.36
C LYS A 82 -12.70 -1.32 -9.70
N ALA A 83 -13.24 -0.73 -10.77
CA ALA A 83 -13.16 -1.32 -12.11
C ALA A 83 -11.72 -1.38 -12.60
N LEU A 84 -10.94 -0.35 -12.35
CA LEU A 84 -9.55 -0.30 -12.76
C LEU A 84 -8.73 -1.36 -12.03
N ALA A 85 -8.88 -1.47 -10.72
CA ALA A 85 -8.18 -2.47 -9.92
C ALA A 85 -8.53 -3.89 -10.39
N ALA A 86 -9.81 -4.16 -10.67
CA ALA A 86 -10.27 -5.46 -11.13
C ALA A 86 -9.68 -5.81 -12.51
N GLY A 87 -9.47 -4.81 -13.36
CA GLY A 87 -8.99 -5.02 -14.73
C GLY A 87 -7.48 -5.13 -14.88
N ARG A 88 -6.72 -4.83 -13.83
CA ARG A 88 -5.25 -4.76 -13.94
C ARG A 88 -4.52 -6.03 -13.47
N GLY A 89 -5.23 -7.03 -13.00
CA GLY A 89 -4.58 -8.26 -12.58
C GLY A 89 -3.87 -8.14 -11.23
N TRP A 90 -4.42 -7.34 -10.32
CA TRP A 90 -3.85 -7.14 -8.98
C TRP A 90 -4.47 -8.08 -7.94
N GLU A 91 -4.79 -9.31 -8.35
CA GLU A 91 -5.46 -10.28 -7.48
C GLU A 91 -4.65 -10.65 -6.24
N MET A 92 -3.32 -10.55 -6.32
CA MET A 92 -2.44 -10.84 -5.19
C MET A 92 -2.41 -9.72 -4.15
N PHE A 93 -2.90 -8.53 -4.50
CA PHE A 93 -2.91 -7.38 -3.59
C PHE A 93 -4.20 -7.35 -2.78
N ASP A 94 -4.10 -6.83 -1.55
CA ASP A 94 -5.27 -6.43 -0.79
C ASP A 94 -5.59 -4.98 -1.15
N VAL A 95 -6.73 -4.76 -1.80
CA VAL A 95 -7.10 -3.43 -2.30
C VAL A 95 -8.19 -2.84 -1.41
N TYR A 96 -7.95 -1.59 -0.97
CA TYR A 96 -8.88 -0.85 -0.12
C TYR A 96 -9.11 0.54 -0.69
N TYR A 97 -10.16 1.19 -0.19
CA TYR A 97 -10.60 2.50 -0.70
C TYR A 97 -10.79 3.45 0.48
N ASP A 98 -10.04 4.55 0.45
CA ASP A 98 -10.03 5.57 1.51
C ASP A 98 -10.94 6.74 1.11
N VAL A 99 -12.22 6.45 0.99
CA VAL A 99 -13.22 7.34 0.37
C VAL A 99 -13.30 8.70 1.06
N ASN A 100 -13.09 8.73 2.38
CA ASN A 100 -13.16 9.97 3.17
C ASN A 100 -11.78 10.58 3.43
N SER A 101 -10.72 10.03 2.85
CA SER A 101 -9.33 10.48 3.04
C SER A 101 -8.84 10.43 4.50
N ASP A 102 -9.47 9.60 5.35
CA ASP A 102 -9.07 9.49 6.75
C ASP A 102 -7.66 8.91 6.88
N PHE A 103 -7.36 7.86 6.12
CA PHE A 103 -6.05 7.23 6.15
C PHE A 103 -5.00 8.12 5.49
N LYS A 104 -5.36 8.73 4.36
CA LYS A 104 -4.51 9.69 3.67
C LYS A 104 -4.05 10.80 4.64
N ARG A 105 -4.99 11.37 5.40
CA ARG A 105 -4.67 12.42 6.38
C ARG A 105 -3.84 11.89 7.53
N ALA A 106 -4.17 10.73 8.05
CA ALA A 106 -3.44 10.13 9.18
C ALA A 106 -1.99 9.84 8.82
N MET A 107 -1.71 9.51 7.55
CA MET A 107 -0.35 9.23 7.07
C MET A 107 0.35 10.44 6.46
N ASN A 108 -0.30 11.62 6.48
CA ASN A 108 0.24 12.85 5.89
C ASN A 108 0.59 12.69 4.41
N VAL A 109 -0.23 12.00 3.64
CA VAL A 109 -0.01 11.81 2.22
C VAL A 109 -0.49 13.04 1.47
N SER A 110 0.40 13.70 0.73
CA SER A 110 0.08 14.87 -0.11
C SER A 110 0.09 14.50 -1.58
N LEU A 111 1.10 13.78 -2.03
CA LEU A 111 1.29 13.38 -3.42
C LEU A 111 1.25 11.86 -3.53
N VAL A 112 0.73 11.36 -4.64
CA VAL A 112 0.74 9.94 -4.96
C VAL A 112 1.60 9.72 -6.21
N PRO A 113 2.25 8.56 -6.37
CA PRO A 113 2.24 7.44 -5.44
C PRO A 113 3.04 7.74 -4.18
N HIS A 114 2.56 7.28 -3.05
CA HIS A 114 3.27 7.36 -1.79
C HIS A 114 3.26 5.98 -1.17
N ILE A 115 4.44 5.41 -0.95
CA ILE A 115 4.58 4.05 -0.49
C ILE A 115 5.19 4.02 0.90
N PHE A 116 4.73 3.08 1.71
CA PHE A 116 5.23 2.86 3.07
C PHE A 116 5.54 1.37 3.22
N ILE A 117 6.61 1.05 3.95
CA ILE A 117 6.88 -0.32 4.34
C ILE A 117 6.75 -0.39 5.86
N PHE A 118 5.95 -1.34 6.33
CA PHE A 118 5.77 -1.62 7.75
C PHE A 118 6.36 -3.00 8.07
N ASP A 119 6.99 -3.10 9.24
CA ASP A 119 7.42 -4.40 9.71
C ASP A 119 6.20 -5.23 10.15
N LYS A 120 6.43 -6.47 10.56
CA LYS A 120 5.35 -7.38 10.96
C LYS A 120 4.54 -6.91 12.16
N ASN A 121 5.07 -5.95 12.92
CA ASN A 121 4.42 -5.39 14.11
C ASN A 121 3.74 -4.04 13.85
N GLY A 122 3.74 -3.56 12.60
CA GLY A 122 3.10 -2.30 12.25
C GLY A 122 3.94 -1.07 12.44
N ASN A 123 5.25 -1.20 12.60
CA ASN A 123 6.17 -0.07 12.70
C ASN A 123 6.64 0.33 11.30
N GLN A 124 6.53 1.62 10.98
CA GLN A 124 6.99 2.14 9.70
C GLN A 124 8.51 2.13 9.65
N ILE A 125 9.06 1.50 8.63
CA ILE A 125 10.51 1.40 8.45
C ILE A 125 11.02 2.14 7.22
N TYR A 126 10.13 2.49 6.29
CA TYR A 126 10.52 3.17 5.05
C TYR A 126 9.32 3.88 4.43
N THR A 127 9.59 4.99 3.76
CA THR A 127 8.58 5.71 2.97
C THR A 127 9.25 6.37 1.76
N HIS A 128 8.51 6.46 0.66
CA HIS A 128 9.00 7.08 -0.57
C HIS A 128 7.83 7.69 -1.34
N VAL A 129 8.04 8.89 -1.87
CA VAL A 129 7.04 9.59 -2.69
C VAL A 129 7.50 9.54 -4.14
N GLY A 130 6.57 9.26 -5.06
CA GLY A 130 6.86 9.17 -6.47
C GLY A 130 7.31 7.77 -6.89
N TYR A 131 7.39 7.57 -8.20
CA TYR A 131 7.85 6.29 -8.76
C TYR A 131 8.58 6.53 -10.07
N LYS A 132 9.71 5.88 -10.22
CA LYS A 132 10.39 5.73 -11.50
C LYS A 132 10.84 4.28 -11.65
N PRO A 133 10.91 3.77 -12.88
CA PRO A 133 11.31 2.37 -13.11
C PRO A 133 12.59 2.02 -12.37
N GLY A 134 12.56 0.91 -11.64
CA GLY A 134 13.67 0.45 -10.82
C GLY A 134 13.47 0.70 -9.33
N ASP A 135 12.55 1.59 -8.93
CA ASP A 135 12.28 1.85 -7.52
C ASP A 135 11.80 0.59 -6.79
N GLU A 136 11.09 -0.32 -7.49
CA GLU A 136 10.63 -1.58 -6.92
C GLU A 136 11.78 -2.49 -6.48
N VAL A 137 12.94 -2.39 -7.12
CA VAL A 137 14.13 -3.16 -6.75
C VAL A 137 14.63 -2.72 -5.38
N GLU A 138 14.67 -1.40 -5.16
CA GLU A 138 15.10 -0.84 -3.87
C GLU A 138 14.15 -1.25 -2.74
N LEU A 139 12.85 -1.20 -3.02
CA LEU A 139 11.84 -1.64 -2.06
C LEU A 139 12.07 -3.07 -1.62
N PHE A 140 12.36 -3.95 -2.59
CA PHE A 140 12.59 -5.36 -2.28
C PHE A 140 13.83 -5.57 -1.44
N LYS A 141 14.91 -4.84 -1.72
CA LYS A 141 16.13 -4.91 -0.91
C LYS A 141 15.84 -4.58 0.55
N ILE A 142 15.02 -3.56 0.80
CA ILE A 142 14.63 -3.16 2.15
C ILE A 142 13.83 -4.27 2.81
N ILE A 143 12.87 -4.85 2.09
CA ILE A 143 12.04 -5.94 2.60
C ILE A 143 12.88 -7.16 2.94
N GLN A 144 13.84 -7.52 2.09
CA GLN A 144 14.74 -8.66 2.33
C GLN A 144 15.55 -8.50 3.60
N GLY A 145 15.87 -7.26 3.99
CA GLY A 145 16.62 -6.97 5.20
C GLY A 145 15.81 -7.05 6.48
N LEU A 146 14.50 -7.28 6.41
CA LEU A 146 13.63 -7.37 7.58
C LEU A 146 13.75 -8.75 8.24
N LYS A 147 13.64 -8.74 9.58
CA LYS A 147 13.70 -9.98 10.38
C LYS A 147 12.31 -10.53 10.66
#